data_a798b66122940612548b8b4f988e479f
#
_entry.id   a798b66122940612548b8b4f988e479f
#
_cell.length_a   1.000
_cell.length_b   1.000
_cell.length_c   1.000
_cell.angle_alpha   90.00
_cell.angle_beta   90.00
_cell.angle_gamma   90.00
#
_symmetry.space_group_name_H-M   'P 1'
#
loop_
_entity.id
_entity.type
_entity.pdbx_description
1 polymer ?
#
loop_
_entity_poly.entity_id
_entity_poly.type
_entity_poly.pdbx_seq_one_letter_code
_entity_poly.pdbx_strand_id
1 'polypeptide(L)'
;MVLGIDHIELIVRDVDEFVEFYEKLGFEVLLRTAHHGGSAELKLPGENQPVLEIHSATVEESIGINHIAFKVANAQEAYDDVVSKGIKPDRGPHLAEVTGRTNVDMRDPDGWRLQMVDADRISPK
;
A
#
# COMPACT_ATOMS: atom_id res chain seq x y z
N MET A 1 17.89 1.69 2.51
CA MET A 1 16.86 2.69 2.78
C MET A 1 15.62 2.41 1.93
N VAL A 2 14.93 3.41 1.40
CA VAL A 2 13.79 3.16 0.51
C VAL A 2 14.27 2.66 -0.84
N LEU A 3 13.70 1.55 -1.30
CA LEU A 3 14.05 0.90 -2.57
C LEU A 3 13.09 1.26 -3.69
N GLY A 4 11.91 1.77 -3.38
CA GLY A 4 10.91 2.15 -4.36
C GLY A 4 9.53 2.25 -3.73
N ILE A 5 8.54 2.53 -4.56
CA ILE A 5 7.14 2.53 -4.13
C ILE A 5 6.59 1.12 -4.28
N ASP A 6 6.12 0.55 -3.18
CA ASP A 6 5.53 -0.79 -3.19
C ASP A 6 4.08 -0.75 -3.66
N HIS A 7 3.28 0.09 -3.03
CA HIS A 7 1.87 0.22 -3.42
C HIS A 7 1.30 1.58 -3.02
N ILE A 8 0.20 1.92 -3.67
CA ILE A 8 -0.62 3.08 -3.34
C ILE A 8 -2.02 2.55 -3.06
N GLU A 9 -2.57 2.85 -1.89
CA GLU A 9 -3.92 2.42 -1.54
C GLU A 9 -4.93 3.52 -1.83
N LEU A 10 -5.93 3.17 -2.63
CA LEU A 10 -7.04 4.04 -3.00
C LEU A 10 -8.33 3.53 -2.38
N ILE A 11 -9.07 4.42 -1.75
CA ILE A 11 -10.41 4.12 -1.24
C ILE A 11 -11.40 4.74 -2.21
N VAL A 12 -12.28 3.90 -2.77
CA VAL A 12 -13.17 4.28 -3.87
C VAL A 12 -14.62 3.92 -3.56
N ARG A 13 -15.55 4.56 -4.27
CA ARG A 13 -16.98 4.27 -4.09
C ARG A 13 -17.38 2.94 -4.70
N ASP A 14 -16.85 2.63 -5.86
CA ASP A 14 -17.22 1.45 -6.64
C ASP A 14 -15.97 0.82 -7.23
N VAL A 15 -15.59 -0.34 -6.68
CA VAL A 15 -14.37 -1.04 -7.11
C VAL A 15 -14.47 -1.50 -8.56
N ASP A 16 -15.63 -2.02 -8.98
CA ASP A 16 -15.81 -2.51 -10.36
C ASP A 16 -15.61 -1.40 -11.38
N GLU A 17 -16.16 -0.22 -11.11
CA GLU A 17 -16.01 0.93 -11.98
C GLU A 17 -14.55 1.37 -12.10
N PHE A 18 -13.83 1.38 -10.99
CA PHE A 18 -12.42 1.75 -10.97
C PHE A 18 -11.53 0.71 -11.65
N VAL A 19 -11.80 -0.57 -11.44
CA VAL A 19 -11.07 -1.65 -12.12
C VAL A 19 -11.24 -1.50 -13.64
N GLU A 20 -12.46 -1.30 -14.11
CA GLU A 20 -12.72 -1.11 -15.53
C GLU A 20 -11.99 0.10 -16.09
N PHE A 21 -12.00 1.22 -15.35
CA PHE A 21 -11.29 2.43 -15.75
C PHE A 21 -9.79 2.19 -15.89
N TYR A 22 -9.16 1.60 -14.88
CA TYR A 22 -7.72 1.37 -14.90
C TYR A 22 -7.30 0.31 -15.91
N GLU A 23 -8.14 -0.69 -16.17
CA GLU A 23 -7.88 -1.64 -17.26
C GLU A 23 -7.80 -0.95 -18.62
N LYS A 24 -8.61 0.07 -18.85
CA LYS A 24 -8.55 0.88 -20.07
C LYS A 24 -7.22 1.64 -20.20
N LEU A 25 -6.54 1.90 -19.09
CA LEU A 25 -5.22 2.54 -19.07
C LEU A 25 -4.08 1.54 -19.21
N GLY A 26 -4.38 0.25 -19.28
CA GLY A 26 -3.38 -0.80 -19.44
C GLY A 26 -2.99 -1.53 -18.16
N PHE A 27 -3.69 -1.26 -17.04
CA PHE A 27 -3.44 -1.98 -15.80
C PHE A 27 -3.99 -3.39 -15.90
N GLU A 28 -3.29 -4.32 -15.26
CA GLU A 28 -3.71 -5.71 -15.14
C GLU A 28 -4.20 -5.99 -13.72
N VAL A 29 -5.27 -6.75 -13.60
CA VAL A 29 -5.80 -7.16 -12.31
C VAL A 29 -5.01 -8.34 -11.78
N LEU A 30 -4.39 -8.18 -10.62
CA LEU A 30 -3.64 -9.23 -9.95
C LEU A 30 -4.53 -10.05 -9.01
N LEU A 31 -5.48 -9.39 -8.38
CA LEU A 31 -6.31 -10.00 -7.34
C LEU A 31 -7.62 -9.24 -7.20
N ARG A 32 -8.71 -9.98 -6.98
CA ARG A 32 -10.02 -9.44 -6.59
C ARG A 32 -10.46 -10.15 -5.32
N THR A 33 -10.99 -9.42 -4.36
CA THR A 33 -11.56 -10.01 -3.14
C THR A 33 -12.88 -9.34 -2.78
N ALA A 34 -13.64 -9.99 -1.89
CA ALA A 34 -14.83 -9.40 -1.28
C ALA A 34 -14.49 -8.64 0.01
N HIS A 35 -13.21 -8.59 0.37
CA HIS A 35 -12.74 -7.96 1.60
C HIS A 35 -13.05 -6.46 1.59
N HIS A 36 -13.43 -5.90 2.73
CA HIS A 36 -13.82 -4.48 2.87
C HIS A 36 -14.90 -4.03 1.87
N GLY A 37 -15.87 -4.91 1.56
CA GLY A 37 -16.93 -4.56 0.61
C GLY A 37 -16.49 -4.65 -0.85
N GLY A 38 -15.34 -5.22 -1.09
CA GLY A 38 -14.74 -5.39 -2.41
C GLY A 38 -13.39 -4.73 -2.49
N SER A 39 -12.42 -5.43 -3.05
CA SER A 39 -11.07 -4.90 -3.25
C SER A 39 -10.45 -5.46 -4.53
N ALA A 40 -9.42 -4.77 -5.01
CA ALA A 40 -8.64 -5.20 -6.15
C ALA A 40 -7.19 -4.75 -6.01
N GLU A 41 -6.29 -5.53 -6.57
CA GLU A 41 -4.90 -5.14 -6.75
C GLU A 41 -4.63 -5.07 -8.25
N LEU A 42 -4.09 -3.95 -8.69
CA LEU A 42 -3.84 -3.66 -10.09
C LEU A 42 -2.39 -3.24 -10.28
N LYS A 43 -1.83 -3.53 -11.44
CA LYS A 43 -0.46 -3.18 -11.73
C LYS A 43 -0.26 -2.97 -13.24
N LEU A 44 0.59 -2.01 -13.59
CA LEU A 44 1.03 -1.88 -14.97
C LEU A 44 2.03 -2.99 -15.29
N PRO A 45 2.09 -3.45 -16.55
CA PRO A 45 3.13 -4.37 -16.96
C PRO A 45 4.51 -3.70 -16.90
N GLY A 46 5.54 -4.51 -16.68
CA GLY A 46 6.91 -4.02 -16.61
C GLY A 46 7.51 -4.25 -15.23
N GLU A 47 8.80 -3.92 -15.11
CA GLU A 47 9.53 -4.07 -13.86
C GLU A 47 9.34 -2.86 -12.95
N ASN A 48 9.42 -3.10 -11.65
CA ASN A 48 9.42 -2.05 -10.62
C ASN A 48 8.17 -1.16 -10.62
N GLN A 49 7.06 -1.68 -11.09
CA GLN A 49 5.80 -0.96 -11.07
C GLN A 49 5.12 -1.11 -9.69
N PRO A 50 4.62 -0.03 -9.12
CA PRO A 50 3.86 -0.14 -7.87
C PRO A 50 2.51 -0.80 -8.11
N VAL A 51 1.98 -1.43 -7.07
CA VAL A 51 0.63 -1.97 -7.08
C VAL A 51 -0.34 -0.88 -6.66
N LEU A 52 -1.46 -0.76 -7.35
CA LEU A 52 -2.61 -0.01 -6.86
C LEU A 52 -3.50 -0.97 -6.08
N GLU A 53 -3.66 -0.69 -4.79
CA GLU A 53 -4.60 -1.43 -3.94
C GLU A 53 -5.87 -0.59 -3.84
N ILE A 54 -6.97 -1.13 -4.31
CA ILE A 54 -8.24 -0.41 -4.36
C ILE A 54 -9.24 -1.16 -3.48
N HIS A 55 -9.93 -0.46 -2.58
CA HIS A 55 -11.05 -1.07 -1.87
C HIS A 55 -12.19 -0.09 -1.70
N SER A 56 -13.37 -0.66 -1.46
CA SER A 56 -14.59 0.10 -1.26
C SER A 56 -14.54 0.86 0.07
N ALA A 57 -15.05 2.08 0.07
CA ALA A 57 -15.09 2.90 1.27
C ALA A 57 -16.00 2.27 2.33
N THR A 58 -15.49 2.18 3.56
CA THR A 58 -16.32 1.90 4.73
C THR A 58 -16.97 3.19 5.21
N VAL A 59 -17.87 3.08 6.18
CA VAL A 59 -18.62 4.24 6.70
C VAL A 59 -17.70 5.34 7.24
N GLU A 60 -16.53 4.96 7.76
CA GLU A 60 -15.60 5.90 8.41
C GLU A 60 -14.47 6.37 7.50
N GLU A 61 -14.39 5.85 6.29
CA GLU A 61 -13.28 6.16 5.39
C GLU A 61 -13.64 7.26 4.40
N SER A 62 -12.65 8.10 4.10
CA SER A 62 -12.76 9.11 3.05
C SER A 62 -12.25 8.55 1.73
N ILE A 63 -12.96 8.87 0.65
CA ILE A 63 -12.56 8.53 -0.71
C ILE A 63 -11.27 9.27 -1.05
N GLY A 64 -10.35 8.56 -1.71
CA GLY A 64 -9.09 9.12 -2.17
C GLY A 64 -7.91 8.24 -1.83
N ILE A 65 -6.71 8.82 -1.88
CA ILE A 65 -5.49 8.09 -1.52
C ILE A 65 -5.45 7.94 0.00
N ASN A 66 -5.38 6.69 0.47
CA ASN A 66 -5.27 6.39 1.90
C ASN A 66 -3.82 6.46 2.38
N HIS A 67 -2.92 5.79 1.68
CA HIS A 67 -1.50 5.84 2.01
C HIS A 67 -0.64 5.42 0.82
N ILE A 68 0.65 5.76 0.91
CA ILE A 68 1.68 5.30 0.01
C ILE A 68 2.64 4.43 0.83
N ALA A 69 2.93 3.23 0.35
CA ALA A 69 3.85 2.33 1.01
C ALA A 69 5.16 2.26 0.23
N PHE A 70 6.27 2.44 0.93
CA PHE A 70 7.61 2.34 0.37
C PHE A 70 8.21 0.98 0.69
N LYS A 71 8.88 0.40 -0.28
CA LYS A 71 9.59 -0.86 -0.10
C LYS A 71 10.93 -0.60 0.59
N VAL A 72 11.24 -1.40 1.60
CA VAL A 72 12.54 -1.39 2.28
C VAL A 72 13.06 -2.83 2.37
N ALA A 73 14.37 -2.99 2.53
CA ALA A 73 14.97 -4.31 2.65
C ALA A 73 14.63 -4.98 3.98
N ASN A 74 14.59 -4.19 5.06
CA ASN A 74 14.33 -4.67 6.42
C ASN A 74 13.60 -3.59 7.20
N ALA A 75 12.42 -3.90 7.69
CA ALA A 75 11.57 -2.93 8.39
C ALA A 75 12.19 -2.43 9.70
N GLN A 76 12.84 -3.30 10.47
CA GLN A 76 13.47 -2.89 11.71
C GLN A 76 14.63 -1.92 11.47
N GLU A 77 15.47 -2.22 10.49
CA GLU A 77 16.59 -1.35 10.14
C GLU A 77 16.09 0.00 9.60
N ALA A 78 15.04 -0.02 8.78
CA ALA A 78 14.44 1.20 8.26
C ALA A 78 13.82 2.03 9.38
N TYR A 79 13.17 1.40 10.35
CA TYR A 79 12.64 2.06 11.53
C TYR A 79 13.76 2.75 12.32
N ASP A 80 14.82 2.01 12.62
CA ASP A 80 15.95 2.56 13.37
C ASP A 80 16.58 3.74 12.63
N ASP A 81 16.69 3.65 11.32
CA ASP A 81 17.26 4.70 10.49
C ASP A 81 16.42 5.98 10.53
N VAL A 82 15.09 5.88 10.32
CA VAL A 82 14.25 7.09 10.34
C VAL A 82 14.16 7.70 11.73
N VAL A 83 14.17 6.89 12.78
CA VAL A 83 14.23 7.39 14.16
C VAL A 83 15.52 8.15 14.40
N SER A 84 16.66 7.64 13.91
CA SER A 84 17.95 8.31 14.05
C SER A 84 17.99 9.67 13.32
N LYS A 85 17.13 9.85 12.33
CA LYS A 85 17.02 11.08 11.56
C LYS A 85 15.96 12.03 12.10
N GLY A 86 15.36 11.73 13.25
CA GLY A 86 14.40 12.59 13.91
C GLY A 86 12.96 12.39 13.48
N ILE A 87 12.67 11.39 12.68
CA ILE A 87 11.29 11.05 12.33
C ILE A 87 10.70 10.19 13.46
N LYS A 88 9.43 10.44 13.81
CA LYS A 88 8.72 9.70 14.85
C LYS A 88 7.60 8.89 14.21
N PRO A 89 7.83 7.59 13.94
CA PRO A 89 6.77 6.75 13.39
C PRO A 89 5.58 6.66 14.33
N ASP A 90 4.38 6.52 13.76
CA ASP A 90 3.15 6.33 14.53
C ASP A 90 3.12 4.93 15.13
N ARG A 91 3.68 3.96 14.42
CA ARG A 91 3.74 2.56 14.86
C ARG A 91 5.04 1.93 14.37
N GLY A 92 5.76 1.30 15.28
CA GLY A 92 6.99 0.59 14.97
C GLY A 92 6.75 -0.70 14.17
N PRO A 93 7.81 -1.46 13.88
CA PRO A 93 7.68 -2.67 13.08
C PRO A 93 6.64 -3.63 13.65
N HIS A 94 5.71 -4.06 12.80
CA HIS A 94 4.65 -4.99 13.16
C HIS A 94 4.30 -5.88 11.99
N LEU A 95 3.93 -7.11 12.29
CA LEU A 95 3.53 -8.09 11.28
C LEU A 95 2.12 -7.78 10.77
N ALA A 96 1.99 -7.65 9.47
CA ALA A 96 0.68 -7.61 8.82
C ALA A 96 0.32 -9.05 8.45
N GLU A 97 -0.53 -9.70 9.24
CA GLU A 97 -0.83 -11.12 9.09
C GLU A 97 -1.40 -11.47 7.71
N VAL A 98 -2.21 -10.58 7.14
CA VAL A 98 -2.84 -10.79 5.84
C VAL A 98 -1.79 -10.95 4.73
N THR A 99 -0.70 -10.19 4.80
CA THR A 99 0.33 -10.20 3.76
C THR A 99 1.59 -10.97 4.16
N GLY A 100 1.77 -11.26 5.45
CA GLY A 100 2.99 -11.85 5.99
C GLY A 100 4.18 -10.90 5.99
N ARG A 101 3.95 -9.61 5.77
CA ARG A 101 5.00 -8.58 5.66
C ARG A 101 5.08 -7.78 6.95
N THR A 102 6.23 -7.21 7.23
CA THR A 102 6.42 -6.32 8.38
C THR A 102 6.33 -4.87 7.92
N ASN A 103 5.47 -4.12 8.58
CA ASN A 103 5.18 -2.73 8.24
C ASN A 103 5.62 -1.78 9.35
N VAL A 104 5.95 -0.54 8.95
CA VAL A 104 6.13 0.59 9.86
C VAL A 104 5.19 1.69 9.36
N ASP A 105 4.43 2.29 10.28
CA ASP A 105 3.49 3.36 9.93
C ASP A 105 4.05 4.71 10.36
N MET A 106 3.96 5.69 9.47
CA MET A 106 4.42 7.04 9.75
C MET A 106 3.64 8.07 8.94
N ARG A 107 3.94 9.34 9.15
CA ARG A 107 3.32 10.44 8.42
C ARG A 107 4.38 11.38 7.90
N ASP A 108 4.09 12.01 6.77
CA ASP A 108 4.94 13.06 6.24
C ASP A 108 4.68 14.40 6.98
N PRO A 109 5.39 15.48 6.65
CA PRO A 109 5.22 16.76 7.34
C PRO A 109 3.80 17.33 7.35
N ASP A 110 3.00 17.04 6.32
CA ASP A 110 1.61 17.50 6.24
C ASP A 110 0.62 16.49 6.81
N GLY A 111 1.10 15.36 7.32
CA GLY A 111 0.26 14.36 7.96
C GLY A 111 -0.27 13.28 7.03
N TRP A 112 0.19 13.20 5.78
CA TRP A 112 -0.20 12.12 4.89
C TRP A 112 0.36 10.78 5.39
N ARG A 113 -0.47 9.75 5.30
CA ARG A 113 -0.10 8.43 5.81
C ARG A 113 0.87 7.73 4.87
N LEU A 114 1.96 7.26 5.46
CA LEU A 114 3.00 6.50 4.77
C LEU A 114 3.25 5.20 5.50
N GLN A 115 3.70 4.20 4.75
CA GLN A 115 4.19 2.94 5.33
C GLN A 115 5.56 2.62 4.77
N MET A 116 6.35 1.88 5.53
CA MET A 116 7.50 1.16 5.00
C MET A 116 7.17 -0.32 5.14
N VAL A 117 7.41 -1.09 4.08
CA VAL A 117 7.10 -2.53 4.06
C VAL A 117 8.33 -3.30 3.60
N ASP A 118 8.64 -4.40 4.29
CA ASP A 118 9.71 -5.27 3.86
C ASP A 118 9.15 -6.53 3.18
N ALA A 119 10.06 -7.33 2.63
CA ALA A 119 9.76 -8.55 1.89
C ALA A 119 8.93 -8.33 0.64
N ASP A 120 8.88 -9.33 -0.18
CA ASP A 120 8.09 -9.28 -1.40
C ASP A 120 6.62 -9.51 -1.10
N ARG A 121 5.78 -8.84 -1.88
CA ARG A 121 4.34 -9.01 -1.79
C ARG A 121 3.98 -10.47 -2.13
N ILE A 122 3.20 -11.08 -1.24
CA ILE A 122 2.63 -12.40 -1.49
C ILE A 122 1.20 -12.16 -1.98
N SER A 123 1.05 -12.01 -3.30
CA SER A 123 -0.27 -11.90 -3.91
C SER A 123 -0.64 -13.23 -4.54
N PRO A 124 -1.84 -13.76 -4.26
CA PRO A 124 -2.35 -14.90 -5.02
C PRO A 124 -2.47 -14.49 -6.49
N LYS A 125 -2.09 -15.37 -7.34
CA LYS A 125 -2.18 -15.12 -8.79
C LYS A 125 -3.36 -15.83 -9.39
#